data_6de27e6b3ef3cbf6b6374d7fa348d311
#
_entry.id   6de27e6b3ef3cbf6b6374d7fa348d311
#
_cell.length_a   1.000
_cell.length_b   1.000
_cell.length_c   1.000
_cell.angle_alpha   90.00
_cell.angle_beta   90.00
_cell.angle_gamma   90.00
#
_symmetry.space_group_name_H-M   'P 1'
#
loop_
_entity.id
_entity.type
_entity.pdbx_description
1 polymer ?
#
loop_
_entity_poly.entity_id
_entity_poly.type
_entity_poly.pdbx_seq_one_letter_code
_entity_poly.pdbx_strand_id
1 'polypeptide(L)'
;LIKVAAAIPAVKVADTKFNLIETEKQIAIAEGQGVEIIVFPELSITGYTCQDLFQQQLLLDDTEQAVIDLLEFTRQLDITVIVGAPVAVGALLLNCALVIQQGKLLGIVAKTFLPNYSEFYEKRWFASSQDLRPQHIRFAGNNIRVTPELQIFRTSEGATFAIEICEDVWAPTPPSNHLALAGAEIIFNLSTSDELIGKHTYLKSLLAQQSARTISGYVYSSSGFGESTQDVVFGGNALIFENGSLVKQSERFQLDPQLVISEIDIENLRSERRTNSTFVNAQRPVASGLAGVTGQIDELALHVDCLPPLKPMREFTLTREFDQHPFIPKTENMQEACDEIYNIQV
;
A
#
# COMPACT_ATOMS: atom_id res chain seq x y z
N LEU A 1 -11.80 -12.72 7.28
CA LEU A 1 -11.00 -11.59 7.79
C LEU A 1 -9.53 -11.80 7.44
N ILE A 2 -8.82 -10.71 7.14
CA ILE A 2 -7.36 -10.68 6.98
C ILE A 2 -6.78 -9.58 7.87
N LYS A 3 -5.71 -9.91 8.61
CA LYS A 3 -5.06 -8.95 9.52
C LYS A 3 -3.93 -8.22 8.79
N VAL A 4 -4.03 -6.91 8.71
CA VAL A 4 -3.09 -6.04 8.01
C VAL A 4 -2.44 -5.04 8.95
N ALA A 5 -1.25 -4.56 8.58
CA ALA A 5 -0.56 -3.50 9.30
C ALA A 5 -0.01 -2.43 8.36
N ALA A 6 -0.09 -1.18 8.81
CA ALA A 6 0.62 -0.04 8.24
C ALA A 6 1.67 0.44 9.24
N ALA A 7 2.93 0.41 8.85
CA ALA A 7 4.08 0.74 9.70
C ALA A 7 4.60 2.15 9.41
N ILE A 8 5.02 2.86 10.44
CA ILE A 8 5.76 4.12 10.35
C ILE A 8 7.06 3.91 11.12
N PRO A 9 8.12 3.36 10.50
CA PRO A 9 9.41 3.16 11.15
C PRO A 9 10.14 4.48 11.36
N ALA A 10 11.10 4.52 12.26
CA ALA A 10 12.10 5.57 12.26
C ALA A 10 12.97 5.44 11.01
N VAL A 11 13.32 6.57 10.40
CA VAL A 11 14.11 6.62 9.17
C VAL A 11 15.36 7.46 9.39
N LYS A 12 16.45 7.09 8.70
CA LYS A 12 17.62 7.94 8.46
C LYS A 12 17.89 7.98 6.97
N VAL A 13 17.95 9.18 6.42
CA VAL A 13 18.17 9.40 4.98
C VAL A 13 19.48 8.74 4.54
N ALA A 14 19.43 7.90 3.53
CA ALA A 14 20.53 7.14 2.94
C ALA A 14 21.27 6.15 3.88
N ASP A 15 20.73 5.91 5.09
CA ASP A 15 21.28 4.89 6.01
C ASP A 15 20.46 3.60 5.90
N THR A 16 20.70 2.83 4.84
CA THR A 16 19.96 1.60 4.53
C THR A 16 20.06 0.56 5.66
N LYS A 17 21.18 0.50 6.37
CA LYS A 17 21.37 -0.43 7.49
C LYS A 17 20.49 -0.08 8.69
N PHE A 18 20.44 1.21 9.05
CA PHE A 18 19.55 1.68 10.11
C PHE A 18 18.09 1.42 9.73
N ASN A 19 17.70 1.79 8.51
CA ASN A 19 16.33 1.64 8.04
C ASN A 19 15.89 0.17 7.98
N LEU A 20 16.80 -0.73 7.59
CA LEU A 20 16.57 -2.18 7.63
C LEU A 20 16.28 -2.66 9.06
N ILE A 21 17.12 -2.29 10.04
CA ILE A 21 16.94 -2.69 11.44
C ILE A 21 15.59 -2.21 11.99
N GLU A 22 15.19 -0.99 11.70
CA GLU A 22 13.89 -0.46 12.13
C GLU A 22 12.73 -1.17 11.43
N THR A 23 12.89 -1.52 10.15
CA THR A 23 11.92 -2.32 9.39
C THR A 23 11.77 -3.73 10.01
N GLU A 24 12.86 -4.41 10.30
CA GLU A 24 12.87 -5.75 10.93
C GLU A 24 12.18 -5.76 12.29
N LYS A 25 12.40 -4.73 13.11
CA LYS A 25 11.72 -4.58 14.41
C LYS A 25 10.20 -4.51 14.24
N GLN A 26 9.71 -3.70 13.29
CA GLN A 26 8.27 -3.58 13.03
C GLN A 26 7.69 -4.89 12.49
N ILE A 27 8.40 -5.59 11.60
CA ILE A 27 7.99 -6.90 11.08
C ILE A 27 7.89 -7.92 12.23
N ALA A 28 8.88 -7.98 13.12
CA ALA A 28 8.87 -8.91 14.25
C ALA A 28 7.68 -8.67 15.19
N ILE A 29 7.35 -7.40 15.46
CA ILE A 29 6.19 -7.03 16.27
C ILE A 29 4.89 -7.44 15.56
N ALA A 30 4.76 -7.15 14.27
CA ALA A 30 3.58 -7.48 13.47
C ALA A 30 3.35 -8.99 13.37
N GLU A 31 4.41 -9.77 13.03
CA GLU A 31 4.37 -11.23 13.01
C GLU A 31 3.95 -11.81 14.37
N GLY A 32 4.50 -11.25 15.47
CA GLY A 32 4.13 -11.64 16.83
C GLY A 32 2.64 -11.43 17.16
N GLN A 33 1.98 -10.47 16.50
CA GLN A 33 0.56 -10.16 16.65
C GLN A 33 -0.33 -10.85 15.59
N GLY A 34 0.25 -11.72 14.76
CA GLY A 34 -0.48 -12.49 13.75
C GLY A 34 -0.90 -11.66 12.54
N VAL A 35 -0.18 -10.60 12.22
CA VAL A 35 -0.38 -9.83 10.99
C VAL A 35 0.00 -10.67 9.79
N GLU A 36 -0.84 -10.66 8.76
CA GLU A 36 -0.63 -11.43 7.53
C GLU A 36 0.08 -10.60 6.45
N ILE A 37 -0.21 -9.30 6.39
CA ILE A 37 0.44 -8.38 5.43
C ILE A 37 0.78 -7.07 6.13
N ILE A 38 2.04 -6.65 6.01
CA ILE A 38 2.53 -5.36 6.52
C ILE A 38 3.03 -4.49 5.37
N VAL A 39 2.68 -3.21 5.39
CA VAL A 39 3.18 -2.21 4.44
C VAL A 39 3.99 -1.13 5.14
N PHE A 40 5.10 -0.77 4.54
CA PHE A 40 6.01 0.30 4.93
C PHE A 40 5.86 1.51 4.00
N PRO A 41 6.39 2.69 4.38
CA PRO A 41 6.35 3.87 3.53
C PRO A 41 7.12 3.70 2.21
N GLU A 42 6.84 4.60 1.29
CA GLU A 42 7.56 4.76 0.02
C GLU A 42 9.06 4.97 0.28
N LEU A 43 9.90 4.27 -0.49
CA LEU A 43 11.36 4.32 -0.38
C LEU A 43 11.90 4.10 1.05
N SER A 44 11.19 3.36 1.89
CA SER A 44 11.49 3.16 3.31
C SER A 44 12.87 2.57 3.58
N ILE A 45 13.47 1.85 2.62
CA ILE A 45 14.81 1.28 2.76
C ILE A 45 15.91 2.35 2.67
N THR A 46 15.72 3.38 1.83
CA THR A 46 16.71 4.45 1.64
C THR A 46 16.35 5.73 2.41
N GLY A 47 15.07 5.94 2.71
CA GLY A 47 14.46 7.23 2.90
C GLY A 47 14.09 7.86 1.55
N TYR A 48 13.03 8.66 1.55
CA TYR A 48 12.53 9.35 0.35
C TYR A 48 13.39 10.56 -0.01
N THR A 49 13.89 11.28 0.98
CA THR A 49 14.57 12.56 0.81
C THR A 49 16.07 12.45 0.51
N CYS A 50 16.50 11.37 -0.13
CA CYS A 50 17.89 11.14 -0.55
C CYS A 50 18.36 12.08 -1.67
N GLN A 51 17.45 12.72 -2.40
CA GLN A 51 17.76 13.67 -3.49
C GLN A 51 18.75 13.06 -4.52
N ASP A 52 19.79 13.79 -4.91
CA ASP A 52 20.77 13.33 -5.92
C ASP A 52 21.61 12.12 -5.44
N LEU A 53 21.51 11.71 -4.17
CA LEU A 53 22.13 10.47 -3.73
C LEU A 53 21.53 9.24 -4.44
N PHE A 54 20.30 9.30 -4.93
CA PHE A 54 19.73 8.23 -5.76
C PHE A 54 20.53 7.94 -7.05
N GLN A 55 21.38 8.88 -7.50
CA GLN A 55 22.27 8.67 -8.63
C GLN A 55 23.61 8.02 -8.23
N GLN A 56 23.85 7.80 -6.94
CA GLN A 56 25.07 7.18 -6.44
C GLN A 56 24.94 5.64 -6.45
N GLN A 57 25.85 4.98 -7.16
CA GLN A 57 25.87 3.52 -7.23
C GLN A 57 25.99 2.89 -5.84
N LEU A 58 26.74 3.50 -4.93
CA LEU A 58 26.87 3.03 -3.55
C LEU A 58 25.51 2.90 -2.83
N LEU A 59 24.62 3.90 -2.99
CA LEU A 59 23.30 3.84 -2.36
C LEU A 59 22.46 2.71 -2.96
N LEU A 60 22.55 2.48 -4.27
CA LEU A 60 21.82 1.40 -4.94
C LEU A 60 22.37 0.01 -4.53
N ASP A 61 23.69 -0.14 -4.42
CA ASP A 61 24.33 -1.37 -3.96
C ASP A 61 23.99 -1.68 -2.49
N ASP A 62 24.03 -0.66 -1.62
CA ASP A 62 23.65 -0.78 -0.21
C ASP A 62 22.14 -1.08 -0.06
N THR A 63 21.30 -0.55 -0.95
CA THR A 63 19.88 -0.86 -1.00
C THR A 63 19.65 -2.32 -1.37
N GLU A 64 20.31 -2.80 -2.42
CA GLU A 64 20.20 -4.20 -2.84
C GLU A 64 20.69 -5.15 -1.74
N GLN A 65 21.77 -4.80 -1.05
CA GLN A 65 22.27 -5.58 0.09
C GLN A 65 21.25 -5.60 1.24
N ALA A 66 20.65 -4.46 1.59
CA ALA A 66 19.60 -4.40 2.61
C ALA A 66 18.38 -5.27 2.25
N VAL A 67 18.02 -5.34 0.98
CA VAL A 67 16.95 -6.25 0.52
C VAL A 67 17.37 -7.71 0.64
N ILE A 68 18.62 -8.06 0.34
CA ILE A 68 19.15 -9.43 0.54
C ILE A 68 19.06 -9.82 2.02
N ASP A 69 19.47 -8.93 2.92
CA ASP A 69 19.43 -9.17 4.36
C ASP A 69 17.97 -9.30 4.86
N LEU A 70 17.05 -8.48 4.33
CA LEU A 70 15.62 -8.58 4.63
C LEU A 70 15.00 -9.90 4.14
N LEU A 71 15.41 -10.39 2.96
CA LEU A 71 15.01 -11.71 2.46
C LEU A 71 15.47 -12.81 3.42
N GLU A 72 16.71 -12.75 3.92
CA GLU A 72 17.19 -13.72 4.90
C GLU A 72 16.42 -13.63 6.22
N PHE A 73 16.16 -12.42 6.74
CA PHE A 73 15.39 -12.19 7.95
C PHE A 73 13.98 -12.79 7.87
N THR A 74 13.30 -12.62 6.73
CA THR A 74 11.92 -13.08 6.54
C THR A 74 11.78 -14.57 6.24
N ARG A 75 12.88 -15.30 6.08
CA ARG A 75 12.89 -16.72 5.64
C ARG A 75 12.02 -17.67 6.46
N GLN A 76 11.88 -17.42 7.75
CA GLN A 76 11.12 -18.24 8.69
C GLN A 76 9.83 -17.55 9.20
N LEU A 77 9.43 -16.47 8.52
CA LEU A 77 8.23 -15.70 8.86
C LEU A 77 7.13 -15.96 7.83
N ASP A 78 5.88 -16.00 8.30
CA ASP A 78 4.72 -16.19 7.41
C ASP A 78 4.18 -14.87 6.85
N ILE A 79 4.48 -13.76 7.52
CA ILE A 79 4.01 -12.42 7.13
C ILE A 79 4.50 -12.04 5.73
N THR A 80 3.59 -11.48 4.92
CA THR A 80 3.95 -10.82 3.66
C THR A 80 4.37 -9.38 3.95
N VAL A 81 5.53 -8.98 3.47
CA VAL A 81 6.15 -7.67 3.72
C VAL A 81 6.17 -6.86 2.43
N ILE A 82 5.67 -5.63 2.48
CA ILE A 82 5.68 -4.67 1.37
C ILE A 82 6.55 -3.48 1.78
N VAL A 83 7.72 -3.32 1.15
CA VAL A 83 8.68 -2.22 1.43
C VAL A 83 8.98 -1.40 0.20
N GLY A 84 9.26 -0.12 0.39
CA GLY A 84 9.65 0.80 -0.69
C GLY A 84 11.17 0.83 -0.89
N ALA A 85 11.64 0.69 -2.15
CA ALA A 85 13.05 0.78 -2.51
C ALA A 85 13.25 1.28 -3.95
N PRO A 86 14.35 2.00 -4.25
CA PRO A 86 14.74 2.27 -5.62
C PRO A 86 15.25 1.00 -6.30
N VAL A 87 14.87 0.79 -7.57
CA VAL A 87 15.31 -0.36 -8.38
C VAL A 87 15.81 0.13 -9.73
N ALA A 88 17.05 -0.19 -10.06
CA ALA A 88 17.63 0.11 -11.37
C ALA A 88 17.24 -0.95 -12.40
N VAL A 89 16.72 -0.52 -13.56
CA VAL A 89 16.32 -1.39 -14.67
C VAL A 89 16.94 -0.84 -15.96
N GLY A 90 18.07 -1.36 -16.37
CA GLY A 90 18.84 -0.81 -17.49
C GLY A 90 19.26 0.63 -17.21
N ALA A 91 18.80 1.56 -18.04
CA ALA A 91 19.06 2.99 -17.87
C ALA A 91 18.01 3.73 -17.01
N LEU A 92 16.99 3.03 -16.54
CA LEU A 92 15.93 3.60 -15.71
C LEU A 92 16.20 3.34 -14.23
N LEU A 93 15.92 4.33 -13.40
CA LEU A 93 15.77 4.14 -11.96
C LEU A 93 14.29 4.27 -11.62
N LEU A 94 13.75 3.32 -10.89
CA LEU A 94 12.33 3.23 -10.57
C LEU A 94 12.11 3.33 -9.06
N ASN A 95 11.06 4.03 -8.67
CA ASN A 95 10.53 4.01 -7.32
C ASN A 95 9.57 2.82 -7.21
N CYS A 96 9.92 1.83 -6.39
CA CYS A 96 9.25 0.54 -6.37
C CYS A 96 8.77 0.12 -5.00
N ALA A 97 7.70 -0.66 -4.99
CA ALA A 97 7.31 -1.50 -3.88
C ALA A 97 7.77 -2.94 -4.14
N LEU A 98 8.41 -3.54 -3.14
CA LEU A 98 8.88 -4.91 -3.16
C LEU A 98 7.97 -5.76 -2.28
N VAL A 99 7.46 -6.87 -2.83
CA VAL A 99 6.63 -7.83 -2.10
C VAL A 99 7.49 -9.03 -1.72
N ILE A 100 7.65 -9.25 -0.43
CA ILE A 100 8.55 -10.25 0.13
C ILE A 100 7.77 -11.19 1.05
N GLN A 101 8.01 -12.48 0.96
CA GLN A 101 7.48 -13.48 1.89
C GLN A 101 8.42 -14.68 1.97
N GLN A 102 8.67 -15.18 3.18
CA GLN A 102 9.45 -16.41 3.43
C GLN A 102 10.82 -16.41 2.71
N GLY A 103 11.51 -15.28 2.72
CA GLY A 103 12.83 -15.14 2.07
C GLY A 103 12.77 -15.06 0.54
N LYS A 104 11.60 -14.88 -0.06
CA LYS A 104 11.44 -14.75 -1.51
C LYS A 104 10.90 -13.38 -1.90
N LEU A 105 11.46 -12.83 -2.95
CA LEU A 105 10.92 -11.65 -3.62
C LEU A 105 9.84 -12.13 -4.61
N LEU A 106 8.58 -11.85 -4.28
CA LEU A 106 7.43 -12.30 -5.05
C LEU A 106 7.12 -11.37 -6.23
N GLY A 107 7.34 -10.06 -6.07
CA GLY A 107 7.05 -9.08 -7.11
C GLY A 107 7.70 -7.73 -6.86
N ILE A 108 7.83 -6.95 -7.93
CA ILE A 108 8.27 -5.55 -7.92
C ILE A 108 7.20 -4.73 -8.64
N VAL A 109 6.60 -3.78 -7.93
CA VAL A 109 5.60 -2.86 -8.48
C VAL A 109 6.23 -1.48 -8.56
N ALA A 110 6.34 -0.93 -9.75
CA ALA A 110 6.91 0.40 -9.98
C ALA A 110 5.82 1.48 -9.98
N LYS A 111 6.14 2.65 -9.40
CA LYS A 111 5.28 3.83 -9.37
C LYS A 111 4.90 4.29 -10.77
N THR A 112 3.62 4.62 -10.96
CA THR A 112 3.09 5.05 -12.25
C THR A 112 3.15 6.56 -12.43
N PHE A 113 2.64 7.31 -11.46
CA PHE A 113 2.61 8.76 -11.51
C PHE A 113 3.70 9.35 -10.61
N LEU A 114 4.59 10.14 -11.21
CA LEU A 114 5.68 10.80 -10.52
C LEU A 114 5.33 12.28 -10.33
N PRO A 115 5.16 12.77 -9.10
CA PRO A 115 4.90 14.18 -8.87
C PRO A 115 6.11 15.01 -9.32
N ASN A 116 5.84 16.05 -10.12
CA ASN A 116 6.86 16.94 -10.64
C ASN A 116 6.29 18.36 -10.76
N TYR A 117 5.77 18.86 -9.65
CA TYR A 117 5.14 20.17 -9.48
C TYR A 117 5.31 20.63 -8.03
N SER A 118 5.19 21.94 -7.79
CA SER A 118 5.33 22.57 -6.46
C SER A 118 6.64 22.13 -5.78
N GLU A 119 6.55 21.51 -4.62
CA GLU A 119 7.66 20.98 -3.83
C GLU A 119 8.23 19.64 -4.34
N PHE A 120 7.56 18.97 -5.27
CA PHE A 120 7.97 17.66 -5.77
C PHE A 120 8.69 17.75 -7.12
N TYR A 121 9.77 16.98 -7.28
CA TYR A 121 10.58 16.88 -8.49
C TYR A 121 11.15 15.47 -8.71
N GLU A 122 10.31 14.44 -8.50
CA GLU A 122 10.72 13.04 -8.60
C GLU A 122 11.23 12.63 -9.99
N LYS A 123 10.77 13.27 -11.06
CA LYS A 123 11.26 13.02 -12.43
C LYS A 123 12.74 13.38 -12.62
N ARG A 124 13.36 14.05 -11.65
CA ARG A 124 14.80 14.27 -11.64
C ARG A 124 15.56 12.96 -11.45
N TRP A 125 14.99 12.00 -10.75
CA TRP A 125 15.65 10.73 -10.38
C TRP A 125 14.97 9.51 -10.97
N PHE A 126 13.64 9.48 -11.00
CA PHE A 126 12.86 8.30 -11.30
C PHE A 126 12.14 8.38 -12.65
N ALA A 127 12.01 7.22 -13.28
CA ALA A 127 11.16 6.98 -14.43
C ALA A 127 9.82 6.37 -14.00
N SER A 128 8.77 6.56 -14.81
CA SER A 128 7.45 5.97 -14.60
C SER A 128 7.45 4.48 -14.94
N SER A 129 6.57 3.71 -14.31
CA SER A 129 6.30 2.33 -14.74
C SER A 129 5.88 2.26 -16.21
N GLN A 130 5.27 3.31 -16.75
CA GLN A 130 4.85 3.39 -18.16
C GLN A 130 6.03 3.44 -19.15
N ASP A 131 7.23 3.80 -18.68
CA ASP A 131 8.46 3.80 -19.48
C ASP A 131 9.10 2.40 -19.54
N LEU A 132 8.60 1.45 -18.73
CA LEU A 132 9.08 0.07 -18.69
C LEU A 132 8.62 -0.74 -19.90
N ARG A 133 9.51 -1.67 -20.31
CA ARG A 133 9.12 -2.84 -21.10
C ARG A 133 9.19 -4.07 -20.21
N PRO A 134 8.24 -5.00 -20.33
CA PRO A 134 8.30 -6.25 -19.56
C PRO A 134 9.63 -6.96 -19.78
N GLN A 135 10.37 -7.23 -18.71
CA GLN A 135 11.66 -7.89 -18.77
C GLN A 135 12.00 -8.58 -17.45
N HIS A 136 12.99 -9.47 -17.47
CA HIS A 136 13.57 -10.04 -16.26
C HIS A 136 14.84 -9.30 -15.92
N ILE A 137 15.02 -9.04 -14.62
CA ILE A 137 16.24 -8.46 -14.07
C ILE A 137 16.80 -9.35 -12.95
N ARG A 138 18.08 -9.21 -12.70
CA ARG A 138 18.69 -9.75 -11.48
C ARG A 138 18.66 -8.65 -10.42
N PHE A 139 17.99 -8.93 -9.30
CA PHE A 139 17.90 -8.03 -8.16
C PHE A 139 17.82 -8.83 -6.86
N ALA A 140 18.64 -8.47 -5.87
CA ALA A 140 18.73 -9.13 -4.58
C ALA A 140 18.87 -10.66 -4.69
N GLY A 141 19.73 -11.13 -5.62
CA GLY A 141 19.96 -12.54 -5.89
C GLY A 141 18.84 -13.26 -6.65
N ASN A 142 17.72 -12.61 -6.94
CA ASN A 142 16.56 -13.17 -7.64
C ASN A 142 16.59 -12.83 -9.12
N ASN A 143 16.00 -13.71 -9.96
CA ASN A 143 15.63 -13.38 -11.32
C ASN A 143 14.14 -13.06 -11.35
N ILE A 144 13.79 -11.77 -11.38
CA ILE A 144 12.43 -11.29 -11.18
C ILE A 144 11.92 -10.54 -12.43
N ARG A 145 10.66 -10.73 -12.78
CA ARG A 145 9.99 -9.98 -13.85
C ARG A 145 9.63 -8.58 -13.33
N VAL A 146 9.99 -7.56 -14.12
CA VAL A 146 9.54 -6.17 -13.91
C VAL A 146 8.69 -5.79 -15.12
N THR A 147 7.51 -5.21 -14.87
CA THR A 147 6.51 -4.96 -15.89
C THR A 147 5.64 -3.76 -15.55
N PRO A 148 5.11 -3.00 -16.52
CA PRO A 148 4.09 -1.99 -16.31
C PRO A 148 2.68 -2.58 -16.16
N GLU A 149 2.51 -3.90 -16.34
CA GLU A 149 1.22 -4.58 -16.21
C GLU A 149 0.72 -4.50 -14.77
N LEU A 150 -0.61 -4.52 -14.60
CA LEU A 150 -1.24 -4.62 -13.29
C LEU A 150 -0.79 -5.91 -12.59
N GLN A 151 -0.42 -5.83 -11.32
CA GLN A 151 -0.01 -6.99 -10.54
C GLN A 151 -0.98 -7.21 -9.38
N ILE A 152 -1.52 -8.41 -9.28
CA ILE A 152 -2.42 -8.84 -8.21
C ILE A 152 -1.79 -10.00 -7.47
N PHE A 153 -1.62 -9.84 -6.18
CA PHE A 153 -1.09 -10.86 -5.29
C PHE A 153 -2.25 -11.59 -4.62
N ARG A 154 -2.13 -12.91 -4.49
CA ARG A 154 -3.15 -13.76 -3.87
C ARG A 154 -2.55 -14.48 -2.68
N THR A 155 -3.16 -14.31 -1.51
CA THR A 155 -2.77 -15.07 -0.31
C THR A 155 -3.15 -16.55 -0.46
N SER A 156 -2.53 -17.41 0.33
CA SER A 156 -2.85 -18.85 0.34
C SER A 156 -4.32 -19.15 0.70
N GLU A 157 -4.98 -18.22 1.41
CA GLU A 157 -6.41 -18.31 1.78
C GLU A 157 -7.34 -17.69 0.73
N GLY A 158 -6.78 -17.18 -0.37
CA GLY A 158 -7.51 -16.66 -1.50
C GLY A 158 -7.99 -15.22 -1.39
N ALA A 159 -7.49 -14.43 -0.43
CA ALA A 159 -7.64 -12.99 -0.45
C ALA A 159 -6.68 -12.37 -1.47
N THR A 160 -7.10 -11.32 -2.14
CA THR A 160 -6.32 -10.66 -3.19
C THR A 160 -5.97 -9.23 -2.80
N PHE A 161 -4.73 -8.84 -3.07
CA PHE A 161 -4.28 -7.48 -2.83
C PHE A 161 -3.44 -6.94 -3.98
N ALA A 162 -3.33 -5.62 -4.04
CA ALA A 162 -2.51 -4.93 -5.02
C ALA A 162 -1.89 -3.67 -4.40
N ILE A 163 -0.98 -3.05 -5.14
CA ILE A 163 -0.15 -1.97 -4.63
C ILE A 163 -0.19 -0.80 -5.60
N GLU A 164 -0.30 0.40 -5.05
CA GLU A 164 0.01 1.66 -5.73
C GLU A 164 0.90 2.52 -4.83
N ILE A 165 1.57 3.53 -5.38
CA ILE A 165 2.59 4.28 -4.65
C ILE A 165 2.26 5.76 -4.67
N CYS A 166 2.00 6.32 -3.50
CA CYS A 166 1.91 7.74 -3.17
C CYS A 166 1.05 8.53 -4.19
N GLU A 167 1.68 9.24 -5.12
CA GLU A 167 1.02 10.08 -6.13
C GLU A 167 0.00 9.32 -6.98
N ASP A 168 0.14 8.01 -7.08
CA ASP A 168 -0.80 7.19 -7.86
C ASP A 168 -2.25 7.42 -7.42
N VAL A 169 -2.53 7.55 -6.10
CA VAL A 169 -3.90 7.78 -5.61
C VAL A 169 -4.43 9.19 -5.89
N TRP A 170 -3.53 10.16 -6.12
CA TRP A 170 -3.92 11.56 -6.42
C TRP A 170 -4.24 11.78 -7.90
N ALA A 171 -3.87 10.82 -8.75
CA ALA A 171 -4.15 10.90 -10.18
C ALA A 171 -5.66 10.89 -10.45
N PRO A 172 -6.15 11.55 -11.51
CA PRO A 172 -7.57 11.51 -11.90
C PRO A 172 -8.09 10.09 -12.15
N THR A 173 -7.21 9.20 -12.60
CA THR A 173 -7.49 7.76 -12.76
C THR A 173 -6.38 6.97 -12.07
N PRO A 174 -6.50 6.73 -10.76
CA PRO A 174 -5.48 5.99 -10.02
C PRO A 174 -5.41 4.52 -10.45
N PRO A 175 -4.23 3.88 -10.40
CA PRO A 175 -4.07 2.46 -10.70
C PRO A 175 -5.02 1.57 -9.91
N SER A 176 -5.33 1.92 -8.67
CA SER A 176 -6.26 1.18 -7.81
C SER A 176 -7.66 1.01 -8.40
N ASN A 177 -8.12 1.89 -9.30
CA ASN A 177 -9.38 1.68 -10.03
C ASN A 177 -9.31 0.41 -10.89
N HIS A 178 -8.25 0.26 -11.68
CA HIS A 178 -8.05 -0.89 -12.55
C HIS A 178 -7.70 -2.14 -11.74
N LEU A 179 -6.87 -2.00 -10.71
CA LEU A 179 -6.51 -3.10 -9.80
C LEU A 179 -7.73 -3.70 -9.09
N ALA A 180 -8.64 -2.87 -8.59
CA ALA A 180 -9.88 -3.33 -7.95
C ALA A 180 -10.82 -4.01 -8.97
N LEU A 181 -10.96 -3.47 -10.18
CA LEU A 181 -11.76 -4.08 -11.25
C LEU A 181 -11.15 -5.40 -11.75
N ALA A 182 -9.82 -5.55 -11.68
CA ALA A 182 -9.11 -6.78 -11.97
C ALA A 182 -9.13 -7.79 -10.82
N GLY A 183 -9.77 -7.45 -9.68
CA GLY A 183 -10.04 -8.38 -8.59
C GLY A 183 -9.31 -8.12 -7.28
N ALA A 184 -8.46 -7.10 -7.18
CA ALA A 184 -7.83 -6.76 -5.90
C ALA A 184 -8.87 -6.32 -4.85
N GLU A 185 -8.86 -6.96 -3.70
CA GLU A 185 -9.78 -6.69 -2.58
C GLU A 185 -9.19 -5.73 -1.58
N ILE A 186 -7.85 -5.69 -1.47
CA ILE A 186 -7.12 -4.74 -0.64
C ILE A 186 -6.12 -4.00 -1.51
N ILE A 187 -6.06 -2.68 -1.34
CA ILE A 187 -5.04 -1.82 -1.94
C ILE A 187 -4.10 -1.35 -0.84
N PHE A 188 -2.80 -1.58 -1.03
CA PHE A 188 -1.74 -1.03 -0.20
C PHE A 188 -1.11 0.17 -0.91
N ASN A 189 -0.98 1.28 -0.20
CA ASN A 189 -0.35 2.48 -0.71
C ASN A 189 0.85 2.86 0.17
N LEU A 190 2.03 2.82 -0.44
CA LEU A 190 3.27 3.29 0.14
C LEU A 190 3.42 4.76 -0.19
N SER A 191 3.54 5.62 0.80
CA SER A 191 3.62 7.06 0.61
C SER A 191 4.78 7.70 1.37
N THR A 192 5.17 8.86 0.88
CA THR A 192 5.94 9.86 1.61
C THR A 192 5.36 11.23 1.22
N SER A 193 4.19 11.51 1.79
CA SER A 193 3.44 12.73 1.50
C SER A 193 3.74 13.78 2.56
N ASP A 194 4.12 14.97 2.10
CA ASP A 194 4.38 16.11 2.96
C ASP A 194 3.12 16.62 3.68
N GLU A 195 3.32 17.40 4.72
CA GLU A 195 2.25 18.00 5.51
C GLU A 195 2.05 19.47 5.14
N LEU A 196 0.82 19.80 4.76
CA LEU A 196 0.31 21.15 4.60
C LEU A 196 -0.91 21.35 5.48
N ILE A 197 -1.19 22.60 5.86
CA ILE A 197 -2.38 22.92 6.66
C ILE A 197 -3.64 22.50 5.88
N GLY A 198 -4.45 21.63 6.49
CA GLY A 198 -5.67 21.10 5.89
C GLY A 198 -5.51 19.89 4.98
N LYS A 199 -4.29 19.54 4.53
CA LYS A 199 -4.03 18.41 3.63
C LYS A 199 -4.44 17.06 4.23
N HIS A 200 -4.25 16.86 5.54
CA HIS A 200 -4.63 15.61 6.21
C HIS A 200 -6.15 15.32 6.10
N THR A 201 -7.00 16.34 6.26
CA THR A 201 -8.46 16.18 6.10
C THR A 201 -8.80 15.81 4.67
N TYR A 202 -8.17 16.47 3.70
CA TYR A 202 -8.34 16.15 2.29
C TYR A 202 -7.85 14.71 1.97
N LEU A 203 -6.67 14.32 2.47
CA LEU A 203 -6.13 12.96 2.31
C LEU A 203 -7.12 11.91 2.84
N LYS A 204 -7.66 12.11 4.05
CA LYS A 204 -8.65 11.17 4.62
C LYS A 204 -9.90 11.05 3.73
N SER A 205 -10.39 12.17 3.22
CA SER A 205 -11.54 12.17 2.32
C SER A 205 -11.23 11.46 0.99
N LEU A 206 -10.03 11.68 0.43
CA LEU A 206 -9.57 11.02 -0.79
C LEU A 206 -9.50 9.51 -0.61
N LEU A 207 -8.84 9.03 0.46
CA LEU A 207 -8.69 7.60 0.73
C LEU A 207 -10.02 6.93 1.05
N ALA A 208 -10.90 7.60 1.82
CA ALA A 208 -12.25 7.12 2.08
C ALA A 208 -13.04 6.93 0.78
N GLN A 209 -13.02 7.95 -0.10
CA GLN A 209 -13.70 7.86 -1.41
C GLN A 209 -13.09 6.79 -2.31
N GLN A 210 -11.76 6.64 -2.31
CA GLN A 210 -11.10 5.62 -3.13
C GLN A 210 -11.45 4.22 -2.64
N SER A 211 -11.43 3.98 -1.32
CA SER A 211 -11.86 2.72 -0.71
C SER A 211 -13.32 2.40 -1.02
N ALA A 212 -14.23 3.40 -0.90
CA ALA A 212 -15.66 3.23 -1.20
C ALA A 212 -15.92 2.96 -2.70
N ARG A 213 -15.28 3.74 -3.58
CA ARG A 213 -15.44 3.60 -5.03
C ARG A 213 -15.02 2.23 -5.54
N THR A 214 -13.95 1.71 -4.99
CA THR A 214 -13.37 0.42 -5.37
C THR A 214 -13.91 -0.75 -4.55
N ILE A 215 -14.77 -0.47 -3.56
CA ILE A 215 -15.30 -1.45 -2.60
C ILE A 215 -14.15 -2.34 -2.10
N SER A 216 -13.16 -1.71 -1.47
CA SER A 216 -11.92 -2.37 -1.07
C SER A 216 -11.48 -1.98 0.34
N GLY A 217 -10.65 -2.82 0.95
CA GLY A 217 -9.75 -2.38 1.99
C GLY A 217 -8.70 -1.44 1.39
N TYR A 218 -8.35 -0.35 2.08
CA TYR A 218 -7.30 0.55 1.63
C TYR A 218 -6.34 0.84 2.79
N VAL A 219 -5.10 0.40 2.64
CA VAL A 219 -4.07 0.47 3.69
C VAL A 219 -2.98 1.43 3.24
N TYR A 220 -2.88 2.56 3.91
CA TYR A 220 -1.97 3.65 3.58
C TYR A 220 -0.89 3.77 4.65
N SER A 221 0.38 3.84 4.24
CA SER A 221 1.52 4.07 5.11
C SER A 221 2.39 5.19 4.56
N SER A 222 2.63 6.23 5.33
CA SER A 222 3.43 7.39 4.92
C SER A 222 4.52 7.69 5.94
N SER A 223 5.69 8.08 5.44
CA SER A 223 6.86 8.43 6.24
C SER A 223 6.57 9.52 7.28
N GLY A 224 7.28 9.44 8.39
CA GLY A 224 7.23 10.39 9.49
C GLY A 224 8.60 10.93 9.86
N PHE A 225 8.92 10.84 11.15
CA PHE A 225 10.17 11.36 11.69
C PHE A 225 11.39 10.63 11.12
N GLY A 226 12.40 11.44 10.73
CA GLY A 226 13.70 10.96 10.23
C GLY A 226 13.99 11.33 8.79
N GLU A 227 12.97 11.64 7.99
CA GLU A 227 13.18 12.25 6.67
C GLU A 227 13.72 13.68 6.80
N SER A 228 14.37 14.18 5.75
CA SER A 228 14.87 15.57 5.72
C SER A 228 13.71 16.56 5.78
N THR A 229 13.88 17.60 6.58
CA THR A 229 12.91 18.70 6.72
C THR A 229 13.39 19.98 6.02
N GLN A 230 14.32 19.83 5.07
CA GLN A 230 14.88 21.00 4.37
C GLN A 230 13.81 21.74 3.56
N ASP A 231 13.03 21.00 2.77
CA ASP A 231 12.02 21.58 1.87
C ASP A 231 10.59 21.34 2.39
N VAL A 232 10.34 20.19 3.02
CA VAL A 232 9.01 19.70 3.43
C VAL A 232 9.07 19.02 4.79
N VAL A 233 7.90 18.82 5.40
CA VAL A 233 7.76 18.10 6.69
C VAL A 233 6.83 16.91 6.49
N PHE A 234 7.17 15.78 7.12
CA PHE A 234 6.39 14.55 7.06
C PHE A 234 5.77 14.23 8.42
N GLY A 235 4.47 14.00 8.43
CA GLY A 235 3.70 13.85 9.68
C GLY A 235 3.59 12.41 10.20
N GLY A 236 3.90 11.42 9.38
CA GLY A 236 3.68 10.02 9.74
C GLY A 236 2.19 9.67 9.75
N ASN A 237 1.65 9.26 8.61
CA ASN A 237 0.25 8.86 8.49
C ASN A 237 0.14 7.36 8.16
N ALA A 238 -0.47 6.58 9.06
CA ALA A 238 -0.92 5.24 8.78
C ALA A 238 -2.45 5.21 8.91
N LEU A 239 -3.13 4.83 7.82
CA LEU A 239 -4.59 4.90 7.72
C LEU A 239 -5.12 3.59 7.13
N ILE A 240 -6.10 2.98 7.76
CA ILE A 240 -6.77 1.78 7.27
C ILE A 240 -8.24 2.10 7.05
N PHE A 241 -8.69 1.96 5.80
CA PHE A 241 -10.09 2.11 5.41
C PHE A 241 -10.66 0.78 4.92
N GLU A 242 -11.96 0.62 5.07
CA GLU A 242 -12.74 -0.49 4.51
C GLU A 242 -14.04 0.06 3.95
N ASN A 243 -14.26 -0.11 2.65
CA ASN A 243 -15.46 0.35 1.94
C ASN A 243 -15.88 1.78 2.34
N GLY A 244 -14.91 2.71 2.37
CA GLY A 244 -15.10 4.12 2.70
C GLY A 244 -15.04 4.48 4.17
N SER A 245 -15.11 3.51 5.08
CA SER A 245 -15.08 3.76 6.51
C SER A 245 -13.65 3.73 7.05
N LEU A 246 -13.25 4.74 7.82
CA LEU A 246 -11.98 4.71 8.54
C LEU A 246 -12.07 3.69 9.68
N VAL A 247 -11.23 2.65 9.59
CA VAL A 247 -11.15 1.58 10.59
C VAL A 247 -10.17 1.92 11.69
N LYS A 248 -8.96 2.37 11.29
CA LYS A 248 -7.91 2.73 12.26
C LYS A 248 -6.93 3.74 11.66
N GLN A 249 -6.30 4.52 12.52
CA GLN A 249 -5.29 5.51 12.13
C GLN A 249 -4.20 5.67 13.19
N SER A 250 -3.02 6.13 12.75
CA SER A 250 -1.92 6.57 13.62
C SER A 250 -2.18 7.97 14.19
N GLU A 251 -1.37 8.34 15.17
CA GLU A 251 -1.16 9.74 15.56
C GLU A 251 -0.13 10.39 14.62
N ARG A 252 -0.30 11.68 14.33
CA ARG A 252 0.65 12.44 13.50
C ARG A 252 1.74 13.11 14.33
N PHE A 253 2.86 13.42 13.68
CA PHE A 253 3.99 14.15 14.26
C PHE A 253 4.61 13.48 15.50
N GLN A 254 4.53 12.16 15.56
CA GLN A 254 5.20 11.39 16.60
C GLN A 254 6.67 11.19 16.25
N LEU A 255 7.54 11.22 17.26
CA LEU A 255 8.97 10.97 17.10
C LEU A 255 9.29 9.47 17.18
N ASP A 256 8.43 8.70 17.82
CA ASP A 256 8.56 7.26 17.97
C ASP A 256 7.89 6.52 16.81
N PRO A 257 8.44 5.36 16.42
CA PRO A 257 7.82 4.49 15.42
C PRO A 257 6.41 4.06 15.81
N GLN A 258 5.53 3.93 14.83
CA GLN A 258 4.16 3.49 15.05
C GLN A 258 3.82 2.28 14.16
N LEU A 259 2.92 1.44 14.67
CA LEU A 259 2.36 0.30 13.95
C LEU A 259 0.84 0.29 14.13
N VAL A 260 0.12 0.48 13.04
CA VAL A 260 -1.34 0.46 13.03
C VAL A 260 -1.80 -0.88 12.48
N ILE A 261 -2.47 -1.67 13.32
CA ILE A 261 -2.93 -3.03 12.99
C ILE A 261 -4.45 -3.07 13.05
N SER A 262 -5.08 -3.67 12.05
CA SER A 262 -6.52 -3.97 12.05
C SER A 262 -6.83 -5.13 11.11
N GLU A 263 -8.06 -5.60 11.16
CA GLU A 263 -8.61 -6.60 10.25
C GLU A 263 -9.46 -5.95 9.16
N ILE A 264 -9.45 -6.55 7.97
CA ILE A 264 -10.33 -6.22 6.84
C ILE A 264 -11.27 -7.40 6.58
N ASP A 265 -12.55 -7.11 6.43
CA ASP A 265 -13.58 -8.12 6.17
C ASP A 265 -13.73 -8.38 4.67
N ILE A 266 -12.92 -9.33 4.17
CA ILE A 266 -12.92 -9.74 2.77
C ILE A 266 -14.28 -10.31 2.33
N GLU A 267 -14.96 -11.06 3.20
CA GLU A 267 -16.25 -11.66 2.85
C GLU A 267 -17.33 -10.60 2.67
N ASN A 268 -17.33 -9.59 3.53
CA ASN A 268 -18.21 -8.42 3.38
C ASN A 268 -17.92 -7.66 2.08
N LEU A 269 -16.66 -7.36 1.78
CA LEU A 269 -16.27 -6.70 0.53
C LEU A 269 -16.72 -7.50 -0.70
N ARG A 270 -16.57 -8.81 -0.69
CA ARG A 270 -17.05 -9.70 -1.76
C ARG A 270 -18.57 -9.67 -1.90
N SER A 271 -19.28 -9.61 -0.79
CA SER A 271 -20.75 -9.51 -0.77
C SER A 271 -21.20 -8.17 -1.40
N GLU A 272 -20.60 -7.06 -0.95
CA GLU A 272 -20.89 -5.73 -1.48
C GLU A 272 -20.61 -5.65 -2.99
N ARG A 273 -19.47 -6.15 -3.47
CA ARG A 273 -19.16 -6.19 -4.89
C ARG A 273 -20.17 -7.00 -5.70
N ARG A 274 -20.63 -8.15 -5.20
CA ARG A 274 -21.62 -9.00 -5.91
C ARG A 274 -22.99 -8.34 -6.04
N THR A 275 -23.39 -7.56 -5.04
CA THR A 275 -24.69 -6.89 -5.03
C THR A 275 -24.68 -5.54 -5.79
N ASN A 276 -23.49 -4.97 -6.00
CA ASN A 276 -23.32 -3.70 -6.71
C ASN A 276 -23.21 -3.93 -8.23
N SER A 277 -24.35 -3.80 -8.92
CA SER A 277 -24.41 -3.99 -10.38
C SER A 277 -23.53 -3.00 -11.16
N THR A 278 -23.30 -1.79 -10.63
CA THR A 278 -22.42 -0.79 -11.25
C THR A 278 -20.96 -1.26 -11.22
N PHE A 279 -20.51 -1.82 -10.08
CA PHE A 279 -19.17 -2.39 -9.97
C PHE A 279 -18.98 -3.56 -10.94
N VAL A 280 -19.93 -4.49 -10.98
CA VAL A 280 -19.91 -5.65 -11.91
C VAL A 280 -19.89 -5.19 -13.37
N ASN A 281 -20.68 -4.17 -13.72
CA ASN A 281 -20.70 -3.63 -15.08
C ASN A 281 -19.37 -2.92 -15.44
N ALA A 282 -18.72 -2.26 -14.47
CA ALA A 282 -17.45 -1.58 -14.68
C ALA A 282 -16.27 -2.55 -14.93
N GLN A 283 -16.41 -3.83 -14.56
CA GLN A 283 -15.41 -4.86 -14.87
C GLN A 283 -15.35 -5.20 -16.37
N ARG A 284 -16.32 -4.76 -17.17
CA ARG A 284 -16.29 -4.95 -18.62
C ARG A 284 -15.27 -4.01 -19.27
N PRO A 285 -14.46 -4.45 -20.24
CA PRO A 285 -13.42 -3.63 -20.87
C PRO A 285 -13.90 -2.30 -21.43
N VAL A 286 -15.11 -2.28 -22.01
CA VAL A 286 -15.72 -1.05 -22.57
C VAL A 286 -16.07 -0.04 -21.49
N ALA A 287 -16.61 -0.48 -20.37
CA ALA A 287 -16.97 0.38 -19.24
C ALA A 287 -15.73 0.94 -18.50
N SER A 288 -14.62 0.18 -18.52
CA SER A 288 -13.34 0.62 -17.92
C SER A 288 -12.51 1.55 -18.80
N GLY A 289 -12.97 1.88 -20.00
CA GLY A 289 -12.23 2.71 -20.96
C GLY A 289 -11.16 1.96 -21.76
N LEU A 290 -11.08 0.64 -21.62
CA LEU A 290 -10.19 -0.24 -22.40
C LEU A 290 -10.86 -0.74 -23.69
N ALA A 291 -11.56 0.17 -24.39
CA ALA A 291 -12.24 -0.16 -25.65
C ALA A 291 -11.27 -0.78 -26.67
N GLY A 292 -11.67 -1.91 -27.24
CA GLY A 292 -10.86 -2.66 -28.19
C GLY A 292 -10.03 -3.80 -27.58
N VAL A 293 -10.04 -3.94 -26.27
CA VAL A 293 -9.46 -5.11 -25.57
C VAL A 293 -10.52 -6.21 -25.50
N THR A 294 -10.16 -7.42 -25.89
CA THR A 294 -11.01 -8.62 -25.75
C THR A 294 -10.66 -9.32 -24.45
N GLY A 295 -11.67 -9.69 -23.67
CA GLY A 295 -11.49 -10.35 -22.37
C GLY A 295 -11.97 -9.52 -21.19
N GLN A 296 -11.84 -10.04 -19.99
CA GLN A 296 -12.13 -9.32 -18.74
C GLN A 296 -10.86 -8.60 -18.26
N ILE A 297 -11.01 -7.54 -17.43
CA ILE A 297 -9.86 -6.78 -16.92
C ILE A 297 -8.93 -7.65 -16.07
N ASP A 298 -9.46 -8.63 -15.34
CA ASP A 298 -8.67 -9.57 -14.54
C ASP A 298 -7.72 -10.43 -15.39
N GLU A 299 -8.07 -10.73 -16.65
CA GLU A 299 -7.20 -11.43 -17.59
C GLU A 299 -5.99 -10.60 -18.04
N LEU A 300 -6.02 -9.29 -17.82
CA LEU A 300 -4.92 -8.37 -18.17
C LEU A 300 -3.93 -8.17 -17.01
N ALA A 301 -4.23 -8.70 -15.85
CA ALA A 301 -3.37 -8.59 -14.69
C ALA A 301 -2.42 -9.79 -14.57
N LEU A 302 -1.19 -9.52 -14.12
CA LEU A 302 -0.27 -10.54 -13.70
C LEU A 302 -0.67 -11.01 -12.29
N HIS A 303 -1.07 -12.27 -12.17
CA HIS A 303 -1.40 -12.87 -10.88
C HIS A 303 -0.17 -13.53 -10.28
N VAL A 304 0.11 -13.20 -9.01
CA VAL A 304 1.23 -13.74 -8.22
C VAL A 304 0.68 -14.41 -6.97
N ASP A 305 0.89 -15.71 -6.85
CA ASP A 305 0.48 -16.43 -5.65
C ASP A 305 1.51 -16.27 -4.53
N CYS A 306 1.03 -15.88 -3.36
CA CYS A 306 1.80 -15.91 -2.12
C CYS A 306 2.04 -17.34 -1.67
N LEU A 307 3.04 -17.52 -0.82
CA LEU A 307 3.42 -18.83 -0.33
C LEU A 307 2.47 -19.33 0.76
N PRO A 308 2.23 -20.63 0.87
CA PRO A 308 1.49 -21.18 1.98
C PRO A 308 2.24 -20.97 3.30
N PRO A 309 1.52 -20.87 4.44
CA PRO A 309 2.15 -20.66 5.73
C PRO A 309 3.07 -21.81 6.11
N LEU A 310 4.20 -21.48 6.74
CA LEU A 310 5.18 -22.44 7.27
C LEU A 310 4.69 -23.12 8.55
N LYS A 311 3.83 -22.42 9.29
CA LYS A 311 3.30 -22.83 10.59
C LYS A 311 1.80 -23.05 10.52
N PRO A 312 1.23 -23.95 11.36
CA PRO A 312 -0.22 -24.04 11.50
C PRO A 312 -0.80 -22.67 11.85
N MET A 313 -1.99 -22.36 11.31
CA MET A 313 -2.70 -21.13 11.63
C MET A 313 -2.73 -20.91 13.14
N ARG A 314 -2.29 -19.73 13.57
CA ARG A 314 -2.42 -19.29 14.97
C ARG A 314 -3.89 -19.05 15.29
N GLU A 315 -4.23 -19.13 16.56
CA GLU A 315 -5.55 -18.68 17.02
C GLU A 315 -5.73 -17.21 16.61
N PHE A 316 -6.79 -16.92 15.86
CA PHE A 316 -7.05 -15.58 15.34
C PHE A 316 -7.57 -14.70 16.48
N THR A 317 -6.80 -13.70 16.85
CA THR A 317 -7.20 -12.71 17.86
C THR A 317 -7.66 -11.44 17.17
N LEU A 318 -8.93 -11.10 17.35
CA LEU A 318 -9.52 -9.88 16.78
C LEU A 318 -8.99 -8.64 17.53
N THR A 319 -8.53 -7.62 16.78
CA THR A 319 -8.08 -6.34 17.33
C THR A 319 -9.02 -5.19 16.96
N ARG A 320 -9.89 -5.41 15.97
CA ARG A 320 -10.89 -4.43 15.52
C ARG A 320 -12.04 -4.37 16.51
N GLU A 321 -12.45 -3.16 16.87
CA GLU A 321 -13.68 -2.92 17.64
C GLU A 321 -14.87 -2.83 16.68
N PHE A 322 -15.93 -3.55 16.99
CA PHE A 322 -17.21 -3.48 16.26
C PHE A 322 -18.20 -2.69 17.09
N ASP A 323 -18.93 -1.79 16.43
CA ASP A 323 -20.00 -1.03 17.07
C ASP A 323 -21.10 -2.00 17.50
N GLN A 324 -21.36 -2.06 18.82
CA GLN A 324 -22.44 -2.89 19.39
C GLN A 324 -23.82 -2.36 19.04
N HIS A 325 -23.93 -1.11 18.62
CA HIS A 325 -25.17 -0.42 18.29
C HIS A 325 -25.08 0.26 16.92
N PRO A 326 -24.92 -0.50 15.83
CA PRO A 326 -24.66 0.08 14.49
C PRO A 326 -25.80 0.94 13.95
N PHE A 327 -27.00 0.82 14.53
CA PHE A 327 -28.19 1.58 14.13
C PHE A 327 -28.45 2.83 14.98
N ILE A 328 -27.62 3.07 16.01
CA ILE A 328 -27.72 4.29 16.82
C ILE A 328 -26.77 5.34 16.27
N PRO A 329 -27.28 6.53 15.86
CA PRO A 329 -26.40 7.61 15.38
C PRO A 329 -25.34 7.97 16.42
N LYS A 330 -24.09 8.19 15.96
CA LYS A 330 -23.00 8.64 16.84
C LYS A 330 -23.23 10.08 17.27
N THR A 331 -22.78 10.39 18.49
CA THR A 331 -23.07 11.67 19.17
C THR A 331 -22.64 12.92 18.42
N GLU A 332 -21.60 12.86 17.58
CA GLU A 332 -21.11 14.02 16.82
C GLU A 332 -22.09 14.52 15.76
N ASN A 333 -22.99 13.65 15.27
CA ASN A 333 -24.01 13.99 14.23
C ASN A 333 -25.42 13.54 14.65
N MET A 334 -25.67 13.35 15.94
CA MET A 334 -26.94 12.76 16.41
C MET A 334 -28.17 13.56 15.95
N GLN A 335 -28.12 14.91 16.03
CA GLN A 335 -29.24 15.74 15.64
C GLN A 335 -29.54 15.61 14.14
N GLU A 336 -28.51 15.72 13.30
CA GLU A 336 -28.63 15.59 11.85
C GLU A 336 -29.17 14.20 11.46
N ALA A 337 -28.61 13.14 12.04
CA ALA A 337 -29.07 11.77 11.78
C ALA A 337 -30.50 11.51 12.28
N CYS A 338 -30.90 12.08 13.43
CA CYS A 338 -32.29 11.98 13.90
C CYS A 338 -33.24 12.76 12.98
N ASP A 339 -32.83 13.93 12.50
CA ASP A 339 -33.62 14.71 11.56
C ASP A 339 -33.76 13.98 10.20
N GLU A 340 -32.69 13.36 9.72
CA GLU A 340 -32.74 12.50 8.52
C GLU A 340 -33.67 11.31 8.71
N ILE A 341 -33.53 10.55 9.81
CA ILE A 341 -34.41 9.40 10.11
C ILE A 341 -35.87 9.85 10.14
N TYR A 342 -36.17 10.96 10.82
CA TYR A 342 -37.52 11.49 10.89
C TYR A 342 -38.08 11.86 9.50
N ASN A 343 -37.27 12.60 8.71
CA ASN A 343 -37.72 13.07 7.38
C ASN A 343 -37.84 11.94 6.33
N ILE A 344 -37.06 10.84 6.50
CA ILE A 344 -37.17 9.67 5.62
C ILE A 344 -38.44 8.86 5.93
N GLN A 345 -38.88 8.86 7.20
CA GLN A 345 -40.07 8.10 7.63
C GLN A 345 -41.40 8.81 7.46
N VAL A 346 -41.41 10.13 7.31
CA VAL A 346 -42.58 10.98 7.14
C VAL A 346 -42.83 11.34 5.68
#